data_84dc70c355ff9fb448ffab3aa2f93abe
#
_entry.id   84dc70c355ff9fb448ffab3aa2f93abe
#
_cell.length_a   1.000
_cell.length_b   1.000
_cell.length_c   1.000
_cell.angle_alpha   90.00
_cell.angle_beta   90.00
_cell.angle_gamma   90.00
#
_symmetry.space_group_name_H-M   'P 1'
#
loop_
_entity.id
_entity.type
_entity.pdbx_description
1 polymer ?
#
loop_
_entity_poly.entity_id
_entity_poly.type
_entity_poly.pdbx_seq_one_letter_code
_entity_poly.pdbx_strand_id
1 'polypeptide(L)'
;MELLTAINERHSIRSFEEKKVPEELLLKLADAAQKAPSASNLQAWRFLFVTDEEKREKVDFFSPGLSGRPPVILVICSDMAKALSGAEKMRRSTAV
;
A
#
# COMPACT_ATOMS: atom_id res chain seq x y z
N MET A 1 -12.92 -9.52 13.96
CA MET A 1 -11.81 -10.51 13.96
C MET A 1 -10.84 -10.14 15.07
N GLU A 2 -10.51 -11.06 15.92
CA GLU A 2 -9.51 -10.85 16.96
C GLU A 2 -8.12 -10.67 16.36
N LEU A 3 -7.29 -9.88 17.03
CA LEU A 3 -5.92 -9.61 16.59
C LEU A 3 -5.09 -10.89 16.41
N LEU A 4 -5.12 -11.80 17.38
CA LEU A 4 -4.36 -13.05 17.32
C LEU A 4 -4.85 -13.94 16.15
N THR A 5 -6.16 -13.99 15.91
CA THR A 5 -6.74 -14.74 14.80
C THR A 5 -6.24 -14.17 13.48
N ALA A 6 -6.25 -12.85 13.33
CA ALA A 6 -5.74 -12.20 12.13
C ALA A 6 -4.26 -12.49 11.88
N ILE A 7 -3.44 -12.45 12.91
CA ILE A 7 -2.01 -12.77 12.82
C ILE A 7 -1.79 -14.22 12.42
N ASN A 8 -2.52 -15.15 13.05
CA ASN A 8 -2.35 -16.58 12.82
C ASN A 8 -2.87 -17.04 11.46
N GLU A 9 -3.95 -16.42 10.97
CA GLU A 9 -4.57 -16.80 9.70
C GLU A 9 -3.97 -16.09 8.49
N ARG A 10 -3.20 -15.01 8.71
CA ARG A 10 -2.57 -14.30 7.60
C ARG A 10 -1.58 -15.19 6.87
N HIS A 11 -1.67 -15.22 5.58
CA HIS A 11 -0.69 -15.89 4.71
C HIS A 11 -0.63 -15.17 3.37
N SER A 12 0.45 -15.39 2.64
CA SER A 12 0.59 -14.82 1.30
C SER A 12 -0.16 -15.66 0.29
N ILE A 13 -0.94 -15.01 -0.55
CA ILE A 13 -1.71 -15.64 -1.61
C ILE A 13 -1.07 -15.30 -2.94
N ARG A 14 -0.83 -16.31 -3.77
CA ARG A 14 -0.19 -16.17 -5.08
C ARG A 14 -1.04 -16.67 -6.23
N SER A 15 -2.30 -16.99 -5.96
CA SER A 15 -3.28 -17.38 -6.98
C SER A 15 -4.56 -16.61 -6.72
N PHE A 16 -5.09 -15.94 -7.73
CA PHE A 16 -6.22 -15.03 -7.59
C PHE A 16 -7.34 -15.39 -8.55
N GLU A 17 -8.56 -15.11 -8.12
CA GLU A 17 -9.72 -15.24 -8.99
C GLU A 17 -9.76 -14.08 -9.98
N GLU A 18 -10.26 -14.34 -11.20
CA GLU A 18 -10.52 -13.29 -12.20
C GLU A 18 -11.84 -12.60 -11.89
N LYS A 19 -11.88 -11.88 -10.76
CA LYS A 19 -13.08 -11.22 -10.30
C LYS A 19 -12.78 -9.76 -10.03
N LYS A 20 -13.59 -8.88 -10.63
CA LYS A 20 -13.44 -7.45 -10.41
C LYS A 20 -13.70 -7.11 -8.95
N VAL A 21 -12.79 -6.36 -8.35
CA VAL A 21 -12.94 -5.89 -6.97
C VAL A 21 -13.82 -4.63 -6.96
N PRO A 22 -14.91 -4.60 -6.18
CA PRO A 22 -15.74 -3.41 -6.07
C PRO A 22 -14.98 -2.21 -5.53
N GLU A 23 -15.29 -1.02 -6.04
CA GLU A 23 -14.65 0.21 -5.60
C GLU A 23 -14.80 0.45 -4.10
N GLU A 24 -15.93 0.08 -3.52
CA GLU A 24 -16.17 0.19 -2.08
C GLU A 24 -15.13 -0.58 -1.25
N LEU A 25 -14.73 -1.76 -1.69
CA LEU A 25 -13.69 -2.54 -1.03
C LEU A 25 -12.32 -1.89 -1.17
N LEU A 26 -12.02 -1.31 -2.33
CA LEU A 26 -10.77 -0.58 -2.55
C LEU A 26 -10.66 0.61 -1.62
N LEU A 27 -11.74 1.35 -1.43
CA LEU A 27 -11.79 2.48 -0.51
C LEU A 27 -11.59 2.05 0.94
N LYS A 28 -12.17 0.92 1.34
CA LYS A 28 -11.95 0.36 2.68
C LYS A 28 -10.51 -0.06 2.90
N LEU A 29 -9.88 -0.65 1.90
CA LEU A 29 -8.47 -1.04 1.96
C LEU A 29 -7.56 0.18 2.08
N ALA A 30 -7.84 1.23 1.31
CA ALA A 30 -7.09 2.48 1.39
C ALA A 30 -7.21 3.12 2.77
N ASP A 31 -8.42 3.15 3.34
CA ASP A 31 -8.65 3.66 4.68
C ASP A 31 -7.86 2.87 5.73
N ALA A 32 -7.88 1.55 5.64
CA ALA A 32 -7.11 0.69 6.54
C ALA A 32 -5.60 0.92 6.41
N ALA A 33 -5.10 1.07 5.19
CA ALA A 33 -3.69 1.30 4.92
C ALA A 33 -3.21 2.66 5.46
N GLN A 34 -4.05 3.68 5.40
CA GLN A 34 -3.73 5.01 5.93
C GLN A 34 -3.58 5.04 7.45
N LYS A 35 -4.11 4.05 8.14
CA LYS A 35 -4.00 3.94 9.60
C LYS A 35 -2.69 3.31 10.05
N ALA A 36 -1.84 2.88 9.14
CA ALA A 36 -0.54 2.32 9.47
C ALA A 36 0.38 3.39 10.09
N PRO A 37 1.23 3.02 11.04
CA PRO A 37 2.20 3.96 11.61
C PRO A 37 3.18 4.46 10.55
N SER A 38 3.63 5.69 10.70
CA SER A 38 4.68 6.27 9.86
C SER A 38 5.67 7.01 10.74
N ALA A 39 6.89 7.21 10.23
CA ALA A 39 7.91 7.95 10.94
C ALA A 39 7.39 9.36 11.27
N SER A 40 7.37 9.72 12.55
CA SER A 40 6.83 11.00 13.04
C SER A 40 5.41 11.31 12.60
N ASN A 41 4.63 10.30 12.29
CA ASN A 41 3.26 10.44 11.79
C ASN A 41 3.17 11.35 10.56
N LEU A 42 4.17 11.34 9.71
CA LEU A 42 4.24 12.20 8.52
C LEU A 42 3.24 11.81 7.44
N GLN A 43 2.85 10.54 7.40
CA GLN A 43 1.91 10.02 6.42
C GLN A 43 2.32 10.38 4.98
N ALA A 44 3.62 10.21 4.68
CA ALA A 44 4.22 10.59 3.41
C ALA A 44 4.03 9.54 2.31
N TRP A 45 2.92 8.83 2.32
CA TRP A 45 2.60 7.81 1.34
C TRP A 45 1.50 8.23 0.40
N ARG A 46 1.49 7.62 -0.78
CA ARG A 46 0.41 7.69 -1.75
C ARG A 46 0.05 6.27 -2.16
N PHE A 47 -1.23 6.01 -2.32
CA PHE A 47 -1.74 4.71 -2.72
C PHE A 47 -2.36 4.80 -4.11
N LEU A 48 -1.94 3.89 -5.00
CA LEU A 48 -2.48 3.77 -6.33
C LEU A 48 -3.05 2.37 -6.50
N PHE A 49 -4.31 2.27 -6.85
CA PHE A 49 -4.92 1.00 -7.23
C PHE A 49 -4.90 0.85 -8.74
N VAL A 50 -4.13 -0.09 -9.24
CA VAL A 50 -4.07 -0.38 -10.66
C VAL A 50 -5.13 -1.43 -10.98
N THR A 51 -6.20 -1.01 -11.64
CA THR A 51 -7.35 -1.88 -11.95
C THR A 51 -7.44 -2.20 -13.44
N ASP A 52 -6.88 -1.37 -14.31
CA ASP A 52 -6.87 -1.58 -15.75
C ASP A 52 -6.00 -2.78 -16.12
N GLU A 53 -6.53 -3.68 -16.91
CA GLU A 53 -5.84 -4.93 -17.28
C GLU A 53 -4.50 -4.67 -17.97
N GLU A 54 -4.47 -3.75 -18.92
CA GLU A 54 -3.26 -3.41 -19.66
C GLU A 54 -2.18 -2.83 -18.74
N LYS A 55 -2.56 -1.94 -17.84
CA LYS A 55 -1.63 -1.35 -16.87
C LYS A 55 -1.15 -2.38 -15.86
N ARG A 56 -2.03 -3.29 -15.43
CA ARG A 56 -1.66 -4.38 -14.51
C ARG A 56 -0.61 -5.29 -15.15
N GLU A 57 -0.76 -5.61 -16.43
CA GLU A 57 0.22 -6.42 -17.15
C GLU A 57 1.59 -5.73 -17.22
N LYS A 58 1.61 -4.43 -17.42
CA LYS A 58 2.86 -3.65 -17.44
C LYS A 58 3.55 -3.67 -16.08
N VAL A 59 2.79 -3.47 -15.01
CA VAL A 59 3.34 -3.51 -13.64
C VAL A 59 3.88 -4.90 -13.33
N ASP A 60 3.14 -5.95 -13.69
CA ASP A 60 3.56 -7.32 -13.48
C ASP A 60 4.87 -7.64 -14.23
N PHE A 61 5.00 -7.16 -15.44
CA PHE A 61 6.22 -7.35 -16.24
C PHE A 61 7.46 -6.72 -15.59
N PHE A 62 7.32 -5.53 -15.01
CA PHE A 62 8.43 -4.79 -14.42
C PHE A 62 8.63 -5.04 -12.92
N SER A 63 7.80 -5.85 -12.29
CA SER A 63 7.86 -6.10 -10.86
C SER A 63 8.09 -7.58 -10.58
N PRO A 64 9.37 -8.02 -10.52
CA PRO A 64 9.67 -9.42 -10.21
C PRO A 64 9.11 -9.79 -8.83
N GLY A 65 8.51 -10.95 -8.74
CA GLY A 65 7.90 -11.43 -7.51
C GLY A 65 6.39 -11.30 -7.46
N LEU A 66 5.78 -10.52 -8.34
CA LEU A 66 4.34 -10.57 -8.53
C LEU A 66 4.00 -11.85 -9.27
N SER A 67 2.95 -12.52 -8.85
CA SER A 67 2.51 -13.75 -9.48
C SER A 67 1.00 -13.91 -9.30
N GLY A 68 0.39 -14.78 -10.13
CA GLY A 68 -1.01 -15.14 -9.98
C GLY A 68 -2.00 -14.17 -10.61
N ARG A 69 -1.57 -13.15 -11.31
CA ARG A 69 -2.41 -12.17 -12.02
C ARG A 69 -3.56 -11.63 -11.16
N PRO A 70 -3.25 -10.85 -10.10
CA PRO A 70 -4.29 -10.31 -9.25
C PRO A 70 -5.21 -9.34 -10.01
N PRO A 71 -6.49 -9.24 -9.63
CA PRO A 71 -7.44 -8.32 -10.28
C PRO A 71 -7.14 -6.84 -9.99
N VAL A 72 -6.40 -6.57 -8.94
CA VAL A 72 -5.98 -5.21 -8.55
C VAL A 72 -4.57 -5.28 -7.99
N ILE A 73 -3.75 -4.29 -8.35
CA ILE A 73 -2.41 -4.15 -7.77
C ILE A 73 -2.39 -2.83 -7.01
N LEU A 74 -2.01 -2.89 -5.74
CA LEU A 74 -1.82 -1.69 -4.93
C LEU A 74 -0.35 -1.28 -4.99
N VAL A 75 -0.10 -0.07 -5.48
CA VAL A 75 1.23 0.53 -5.50
C VAL A 75 1.31 1.58 -4.40
N ILE A 76 2.27 1.43 -3.51
CA ILE A 76 2.50 2.36 -2.42
C ILE A 76 3.71 3.20 -2.75
N CYS A 77 3.52 4.51 -2.82
CA CYS A 77 4.58 5.46 -3.16
C CYS A 77 4.89 6.35 -1.96
N SER A 78 6.15 6.71 -1.81
CA SER A 78 6.56 7.71 -0.83
C SER A 78 6.56 9.10 -1.47
N ASP A 79 5.97 10.07 -0.77
CA ASP A 79 6.06 11.46 -1.18
C ASP A 79 7.36 12.04 -0.62
N MET A 80 8.38 12.13 -1.45
CA MET A 80 9.71 12.57 -1.04
C MET A 80 9.72 13.99 -0.49
N ALA A 81 8.94 14.88 -1.07
CA ALA A 81 8.86 16.26 -0.61
C ALA A 81 8.32 16.34 0.82
N LYS A 82 7.25 15.57 1.10
CA LYS A 82 6.65 15.51 2.43
C LYS A 82 7.57 14.82 3.44
N ALA A 83 8.24 13.74 3.03
CA ALA A 83 9.19 13.02 3.87
C ALA A 83 10.40 13.89 4.24
N LEU A 84 10.96 14.61 3.29
CA LEU A 84 12.09 15.52 3.51
C LEU A 84 11.71 16.70 4.40
N SER A 85 10.56 17.30 4.18
CA SER A 85 10.05 18.37 5.03
C SER A 85 9.89 17.92 6.48
N GLY A 86 9.36 16.72 6.69
CA GLY A 86 9.22 16.14 8.01
C GLY A 86 10.56 15.85 8.69
N ALA A 87 11.51 15.29 7.96
CA ALA A 87 12.84 15.01 8.47
C ALA A 87 13.55 16.32 8.88
N GLU A 88 13.37 17.39 8.12
CA GLU A 88 13.91 18.70 8.45
C GLU A 88 13.30 19.27 9.73
N LYS A 89 11.98 19.14 9.90
CA LYS A 89 11.29 19.55 11.13
C LYS A 89 11.82 18.80 12.35
N MET A 90 12.03 17.51 12.24
CA MET A 90 12.59 16.68 13.30
C MET A 90 13.99 17.14 13.67
N ARG A 91 14.82 17.41 12.70
CA ARG A 91 16.19 17.89 12.92
C ARG A 91 16.20 19.23 13.64
N ARG A 92 15.31 20.15 13.28
CA ARG A 92 15.16 21.44 13.96
C ARG A 92 14.72 21.29 15.40
N SER A 93 13.80 20.36 15.65
CA SER A 93 13.27 20.11 16.97
C SER A 93 14.33 19.48 17.90
N THR A 94 15.27 18.71 17.39
CA THR A 94 16.35 18.08 18.14
C THR A 94 17.60 18.93 18.28
N ALA A 95 17.72 20.02 17.54
CA ALA A 95 18.87 20.91 17.54
C ALA A 95 18.82 21.99 18.65
N VAL A 96 17.83 21.92 19.49
CA VAL A 96 17.67 22.87 20.62
C VAL A 96 18.49 22.44 21.88
#